data_9aecccd49e58f68ded33abfdfe64b22d
#
_entry.id   9aecccd49e58f68ded33abfdfe64b22d
#
_cell.length_a   1.000
_cell.length_b   1.000
_cell.length_c   1.000
_cell.angle_alpha   90.00
_cell.angle_beta   90.00
_cell.angle_gamma   90.00
#
_symmetry.space_group_name_H-M   'P 1'
#
loop_
_entity.id
_entity.type
_entity.pdbx_description
1 polymer ?
#
loop_
_entity_poly.entity_id
_entity_poly.type
_entity_poly.pdbx_seq_one_letter_code
_entity_poly.pdbx_strand_id
1 'polypeptide(L)'
;MPTPRPCDPAQTPRPNHERLLPTLLIPAFITLLAVSSVNVILPAVSHSLSAGTAGLQLVVSGYALVFGVALVPAGRAGDVMGRGRLFVIGMLLFGAGSLASGLAPDVVTLNLARVVMGIGSGLLNPQVTGMIQQYYSGEARGRAFGLFGAVIGVSVALGPVLS
;
A
#
# COMPACT_ATOMS: atom_id res chain seq x y z
N MET A 1 26.87 -37.85 -32.92
CA MET A 1 26.41 -36.45 -32.91
C MET A 1 25.66 -36.22 -31.62
N PRO A 2 26.11 -35.37 -30.70
CA PRO A 2 25.37 -35.06 -29.49
C PRO A 2 24.23 -34.10 -29.83
N THR A 3 23.03 -34.46 -29.45
CA THR A 3 21.83 -33.63 -29.58
C THR A 3 21.99 -32.30 -28.78
N PRO A 4 21.67 -31.12 -29.33
CA PRO A 4 21.72 -29.90 -28.60
C PRO A 4 20.67 -29.94 -27.46
N ARG A 5 21.13 -29.71 -26.21
CA ARG A 5 20.24 -29.57 -25.05
C ARG A 5 19.35 -28.38 -25.29
N PRO A 6 18.03 -28.51 -25.08
CA PRO A 6 17.16 -27.34 -25.13
C PRO A 6 17.63 -26.33 -24.09
N CYS A 7 17.70 -25.06 -24.50
CA CYS A 7 18.01 -23.93 -23.60
C CYS A 7 17.05 -23.98 -22.42
N ASP A 8 17.60 -24.20 -21.24
CA ASP A 8 16.85 -24.13 -19.97
C ASP A 8 16.44 -22.67 -19.74
N PRO A 9 15.14 -22.32 -19.74
CA PRO A 9 14.69 -20.95 -19.51
C PRO A 9 14.81 -20.49 -18.05
N ALA A 10 15.57 -21.22 -17.23
CA ALA A 10 15.60 -21.07 -15.76
C ALA A 10 16.79 -20.24 -15.23
N GLN A 11 17.38 -19.33 -16.01
CA GLN A 11 18.46 -18.46 -15.50
C GLN A 11 18.13 -16.97 -15.56
N THR A 12 16.89 -16.59 -15.26
CA THR A 12 16.66 -15.26 -14.69
C THR A 12 17.13 -15.28 -13.23
N PRO A 13 17.94 -14.30 -12.78
CA PRO A 13 18.36 -14.23 -11.37
C PRO A 13 17.09 -14.22 -10.52
N ARG A 14 16.83 -15.30 -9.80
CA ARG A 14 15.71 -15.34 -8.85
C ARG A 14 16.03 -14.30 -7.78
N PRO A 15 15.24 -13.24 -7.63
CA PRO A 15 15.44 -12.31 -6.53
C PRO A 15 15.44 -13.13 -5.24
N ASN A 16 16.40 -12.84 -4.35
CA ASN A 16 16.54 -13.52 -3.07
C ASN A 16 15.19 -13.48 -2.34
N HIS A 17 14.44 -14.58 -2.37
CA HIS A 17 13.09 -14.72 -1.83
C HIS A 17 13.00 -14.25 -0.37
N GLU A 18 14.10 -14.39 0.38
CA GLU A 18 14.19 -13.96 1.77
C GLU A 18 14.13 -12.44 1.97
N ARG A 19 14.60 -11.66 0.98
CA ARG A 19 14.61 -10.20 1.06
C ARG A 19 13.40 -9.56 0.37
N LEU A 20 12.80 -10.25 -0.57
CA LEU A 20 11.66 -9.72 -1.32
C LEU A 20 10.41 -9.58 -0.41
N LEU A 21 10.15 -10.57 0.41
CA LEU A 21 8.98 -10.61 1.29
C LEU A 21 8.93 -9.42 2.27
N PRO A 22 9.97 -9.14 3.08
CA PRO A 22 9.94 -8.00 3.98
C PRO A 22 9.86 -6.66 3.22
N THR A 23 10.51 -6.54 2.06
CA THR A 23 10.45 -5.32 1.24
C THR A 23 9.03 -5.01 0.75
N LEU A 24 8.21 -6.04 0.52
CA LEU A 24 6.81 -5.88 0.13
C LEU A 24 5.88 -5.67 1.33
N LEU A 25 6.14 -6.36 2.44
CA LEU A 25 5.26 -6.34 3.61
C LEU A 25 5.40 -5.07 4.45
N ILE A 26 6.62 -4.51 4.57
CA ILE A 26 6.85 -3.30 5.38
C ILE A 26 6.04 -2.10 4.86
N PRO A 27 6.09 -1.71 3.57
CA PRO A 27 5.25 -0.62 3.07
C PRO A 27 3.76 -0.91 3.16
N ALA A 28 3.33 -2.17 2.94
CA ALA A 28 1.94 -2.57 3.12
C ALA A 28 1.49 -2.39 4.58
N PHE A 29 2.33 -2.77 5.54
CA PHE A 29 2.10 -2.56 6.97
C PHE A 29 1.92 -1.08 7.30
N ILE A 30 2.85 -0.23 6.85
CA ILE A 30 2.83 1.22 7.12
C ILE A 30 1.58 1.86 6.53
N THR A 31 1.19 1.51 5.29
CA THR A 31 -0.01 2.07 4.65
C THR A 31 -1.29 1.67 5.39
N LEU A 32 -1.40 0.43 5.83
CA LEU A 32 -2.56 -0.06 6.56
C LEU A 32 -2.63 0.50 7.98
N LEU A 33 -1.49 0.64 8.65
CA LEU A 33 -1.40 1.25 9.97
C LEU A 33 -1.83 2.72 9.90
N ALA A 34 -1.38 3.48 8.91
CA ALA A 34 -1.77 4.87 8.71
C ALA A 34 -3.28 5.03 8.47
N VAL A 35 -3.92 4.08 7.77
CA VAL A 35 -5.38 4.07 7.59
C VAL A 35 -6.11 3.84 8.91
N SER A 36 -5.63 2.87 9.69
CA SER A 36 -6.27 2.51 10.96
C SER A 36 -6.15 3.62 12.02
N SER A 37 -5.00 4.32 12.05
CA SER A 37 -4.73 5.40 13.01
C SER A 37 -5.62 6.63 12.81
N VAL A 38 -6.13 6.87 11.59
CA VAL A 38 -6.96 8.06 11.29
C VAL A 38 -8.22 8.16 12.14
N ASN A 39 -8.89 7.03 12.36
CA ASN A 39 -10.14 7.02 13.13
C ASN A 39 -9.95 7.49 14.58
N VAL A 40 -8.75 7.32 15.13
CA VAL A 40 -8.41 7.72 16.49
C VAL A 40 -7.98 9.19 16.56
N ILE A 41 -7.33 9.69 15.51
CA ILE A 41 -6.85 11.09 15.45
C ILE A 41 -7.99 12.08 15.10
N LEU A 42 -9.13 11.60 14.59
CA LEU A 42 -10.26 12.45 14.20
C LEU A 42 -10.70 13.48 15.26
N PRO A 43 -10.86 13.10 16.55
CA PRO A 43 -11.22 14.05 17.58
C PRO A 43 -10.18 15.16 17.77
N ALA A 44 -8.89 14.82 17.72
CA ALA A 44 -7.81 15.80 17.84
C ALA A 44 -7.79 16.77 16.64
N VAL A 45 -7.99 16.28 15.42
CA VAL A 45 -8.10 17.09 14.20
C VAL A 45 -9.32 18.02 14.27
N SER A 46 -10.44 17.56 14.81
CA SER A 46 -11.64 18.39 15.03
C SER A 46 -11.36 19.60 15.90
N HIS A 47 -10.62 19.39 16.99
CA HIS A 47 -10.28 20.47 17.92
C HIS A 47 -9.20 21.42 17.36
N SER A 48 -8.16 20.89 16.71
CA SER A 48 -7.02 21.70 16.26
C SER A 48 -7.32 22.53 15.01
N LEU A 49 -8.12 21.99 14.08
CA LEU A 49 -8.42 22.64 12.80
C LEU A 49 -9.83 23.24 12.73
N SER A 50 -10.58 23.28 13.85
CA SER A 50 -11.97 23.77 13.91
C SER A 50 -12.84 23.19 12.79
N ALA A 51 -12.61 21.90 12.46
CA ALA A 51 -13.22 21.24 11.33
C ALA A 51 -14.67 20.86 11.62
N GLY A 52 -15.58 21.28 10.74
CA GLY A 52 -16.95 20.81 10.76
C GLY A 52 -17.04 19.31 10.46
N THR A 53 -18.14 18.67 10.87
CA THR A 53 -18.40 17.23 10.70
C THR A 53 -18.21 16.75 9.25
N ALA A 54 -18.61 17.57 8.28
CA ALA A 54 -18.46 17.27 6.85
C ALA A 54 -16.99 17.19 6.43
N GLY A 55 -16.14 18.11 6.91
CA GLY A 55 -14.70 18.11 6.63
C GLY A 55 -13.99 16.87 7.18
N LEU A 56 -14.34 16.47 8.42
CA LEU A 56 -13.81 15.28 9.06
C LEU A 56 -14.25 13.99 8.35
N GLN A 57 -15.51 13.94 7.91
CA GLN A 57 -16.02 12.80 7.17
C GLN A 57 -15.30 12.62 5.83
N LEU A 58 -14.95 13.73 5.15
CA LEU A 58 -14.15 13.70 3.91
C LEU A 58 -12.72 13.19 4.14
N VAL A 59 -12.11 13.44 5.31
CA VAL A 59 -10.78 12.93 5.64
C VAL A 59 -10.73 11.40 5.58
N VAL A 60 -11.78 10.73 6.06
CA VAL A 60 -11.88 9.26 6.05
C VAL A 60 -12.41 8.76 4.70
N SER A 61 -13.57 9.28 4.27
CA SER A 61 -14.28 8.78 3.09
C SER A 61 -13.54 9.11 1.80
N GLY A 62 -12.92 10.29 1.71
CA GLY A 62 -12.15 10.73 0.54
C GLY A 62 -10.96 9.81 0.27
N TYR A 63 -10.21 9.47 1.31
CA TYR A 63 -9.13 8.48 1.20
C TYR A 63 -9.65 7.11 0.73
N ALA A 64 -10.69 6.58 1.39
CA ALA A 64 -11.25 5.26 1.08
C ALA A 64 -11.81 5.18 -0.35
N LEU A 65 -12.49 6.22 -0.80
CA LEU A 65 -13.03 6.32 -2.15
C LEU A 65 -11.92 6.29 -3.19
N VAL A 66 -10.93 7.16 -3.04
CA VAL A 66 -9.81 7.28 -3.99
C VAL A 66 -8.97 6.00 -4.00
N PHE A 67 -8.71 5.41 -2.83
CA PHE A 67 -8.06 4.11 -2.71
C PHE A 67 -8.81 3.04 -3.50
N GLY A 68 -10.12 2.92 -3.30
CA GLY A 68 -10.94 1.92 -3.99
C GLY A 68 -10.98 2.11 -5.51
N VAL A 69 -11.14 3.37 -5.97
CA VAL A 69 -11.13 3.70 -7.41
C VAL A 69 -9.78 3.44 -8.05
N ALA A 70 -8.68 3.73 -7.35
CA ALA A 70 -7.33 3.52 -7.86
C ALA A 70 -6.92 2.03 -7.93
N LEU A 71 -7.52 1.18 -7.11
CA LEU A 71 -7.16 -0.23 -6.97
C LEU A 71 -7.27 -1.02 -8.29
N VAL A 72 -8.37 -0.83 -9.02
CA VAL A 72 -8.66 -1.57 -10.25
C VAL A 72 -7.73 -1.18 -11.41
N PRO A 73 -7.59 0.11 -11.76
CA PRO A 73 -6.68 0.51 -12.83
C PRO A 73 -5.21 0.25 -12.46
N ALA A 74 -4.83 0.35 -11.17
CA ALA A 74 -3.49 0.08 -10.71
C ALA A 74 -3.06 -1.38 -10.91
N GLY A 75 -3.97 -2.33 -10.74
CA GLY A 75 -3.71 -3.74 -11.03
C GLY A 75 -3.33 -3.94 -12.49
N ARG A 76 -4.11 -3.40 -13.41
CA ARG A 76 -3.84 -3.47 -14.86
C ARG A 76 -2.58 -2.69 -15.27
N ALA A 77 -2.39 -1.50 -14.71
CA ALA A 77 -1.20 -0.69 -14.98
C ALA A 77 0.09 -1.42 -14.55
N GLY A 78 0.04 -2.17 -13.45
CA GLY A 78 1.17 -3.00 -12.99
C GLY A 78 1.59 -4.07 -13.98
N ASP A 79 0.63 -4.66 -14.69
CA ASP A 79 0.92 -5.68 -15.71
C ASP A 79 1.58 -5.09 -16.97
N VAL A 80 1.26 -3.84 -17.32
CA VAL A 80 1.78 -3.15 -18.52
C VAL A 80 3.08 -2.39 -18.23
N MET A 81 3.13 -1.62 -17.15
CA MET A 81 4.25 -0.74 -16.80
C MET A 81 5.32 -1.40 -15.95
N GLY A 82 5.02 -2.58 -15.42
CA GLY A 82 5.87 -3.33 -14.48
C GLY A 82 5.51 -3.06 -13.02
N ARG A 83 5.21 -4.14 -12.29
CA ARG A 83 4.72 -4.10 -10.90
C ARG A 83 5.69 -3.40 -9.94
N GLY A 84 7.00 -3.61 -10.12
CA GLY A 84 8.02 -2.98 -9.28
C GLY A 84 8.07 -1.45 -9.41
N ARG A 85 7.93 -0.93 -10.64
CA ARG A 85 7.90 0.52 -10.87
C ARG A 85 6.68 1.17 -10.24
N LEU A 86 5.50 0.57 -10.44
CA LEU A 86 4.25 1.07 -9.85
C LEU A 86 4.27 1.00 -8.33
N PHE A 87 4.87 -0.03 -7.76
CA PHE A 87 5.09 -0.16 -6.32
C PHE A 87 5.90 1.02 -5.77
N VAL A 88 7.03 1.37 -6.40
CA VAL A 88 7.87 2.50 -5.97
C VAL A 88 7.14 3.83 -6.12
N ILE A 89 6.44 4.05 -7.23
CA ILE A 89 5.63 5.26 -7.45
C ILE A 89 4.54 5.37 -6.37
N GLY A 90 3.82 4.29 -6.09
CA GLY A 90 2.81 4.25 -5.04
C GLY A 90 3.38 4.58 -3.66
N MET A 91 4.56 4.04 -3.34
CA MET A 91 5.26 4.31 -2.08
C MET A 91 5.70 5.78 -1.96
N LEU A 92 6.23 6.37 -3.02
CA LEU A 92 6.63 7.78 -3.04
C LEU A 92 5.42 8.71 -2.90
N LEU A 93 4.33 8.44 -3.62
CA LEU A 93 3.09 9.21 -3.51
C LEU A 93 2.48 9.12 -2.11
N PHE A 94 2.45 7.91 -1.54
CA PHE A 94 1.97 7.72 -0.18
C PHE A 94 2.83 8.47 0.84
N GLY A 95 4.16 8.37 0.74
CA GLY A 95 5.10 9.09 1.61
C GLY A 95 4.97 10.60 1.51
N ALA A 96 4.90 11.14 0.28
CA ALA A 96 4.70 12.57 0.06
C ALA A 96 3.35 13.06 0.61
N GLY A 97 2.27 12.32 0.37
CA GLY A 97 0.96 12.63 0.94
C GLY A 97 0.93 12.54 2.47
N SER A 98 1.66 11.58 3.06
CA SER A 98 1.80 11.45 4.51
C SER A 98 2.52 12.64 5.12
N LEU A 99 3.63 13.08 4.52
CA LEU A 99 4.35 14.29 4.96
C LEU A 99 3.47 15.54 4.82
N ALA A 100 2.80 15.71 3.69
CA ALA A 100 1.87 16.83 3.46
C ALA A 100 0.71 16.82 4.48
N SER A 101 0.20 15.64 4.83
CA SER A 101 -0.85 15.48 5.85
C SER A 101 -0.37 15.90 7.25
N GLY A 102 0.88 15.59 7.60
CA GLY A 102 1.47 15.99 8.88
C GLY A 102 1.77 17.49 8.99
N LEU A 103 1.93 18.18 7.86
CA LEU A 103 2.22 19.61 7.77
C LEU A 103 0.99 20.46 7.39
N ALA A 104 -0.20 19.85 7.31
CA ALA A 104 -1.40 20.51 6.83
C ALA A 104 -1.87 21.60 7.82
N PRO A 105 -1.95 22.88 7.39
CA PRO A 105 -2.38 23.99 8.25
C PRO A 105 -3.90 24.04 8.39
N ASP A 106 -4.65 23.44 7.48
CA ASP A 106 -6.10 23.44 7.41
C ASP A 106 -6.68 22.09 6.94
N VAL A 107 -8.01 21.93 7.11
CA VAL A 107 -8.75 20.72 6.75
C VAL A 107 -8.74 20.45 5.24
N VAL A 108 -8.70 21.50 4.42
CA VAL A 108 -8.71 21.36 2.96
C VAL A 108 -7.38 20.76 2.49
N THR A 109 -6.26 21.30 2.98
CA THR A 109 -4.91 20.78 2.70
C THR A 109 -4.78 19.34 3.21
N LEU A 110 -5.32 19.03 4.39
CA LEU A 110 -5.34 17.68 4.93
C LEU A 110 -6.11 16.73 4.01
N ASN A 111 -7.30 17.12 3.53
CA ASN A 111 -8.10 16.31 2.61
C ASN A 111 -7.38 16.07 1.27
N LEU A 112 -6.72 17.08 0.71
CA LEU A 112 -5.92 16.92 -0.52
C LEU A 112 -4.76 15.95 -0.31
N ALA A 113 -4.04 16.09 0.79
CA ALA A 113 -2.96 15.17 1.16
C ALA A 113 -3.48 13.73 1.31
N ARG A 114 -4.66 13.53 1.88
CA ARG A 114 -5.34 12.24 1.99
C ARG A 114 -5.72 11.64 0.64
N VAL A 115 -6.16 12.45 -0.31
CA VAL A 115 -6.40 12.01 -1.70
C VAL A 115 -5.11 11.46 -2.32
N VAL A 116 -4.00 12.20 -2.18
CA VAL A 116 -2.68 11.75 -2.68
C VAL A 116 -2.25 10.44 -2.01
N MET A 117 -2.42 10.31 -0.69
CA MET A 117 -2.17 9.06 0.04
C MET A 117 -3.05 7.91 -0.48
N GLY A 118 -4.33 8.19 -0.76
CA GLY A 118 -5.29 7.22 -1.30
C GLY A 118 -4.85 6.69 -2.67
N ILE A 119 -4.40 7.57 -3.57
CA ILE A 119 -3.82 7.17 -4.86
C ILE A 119 -2.58 6.30 -4.63
N GLY A 120 -1.64 6.76 -3.80
CA GLY A 120 -0.40 6.04 -3.50
C GLY A 120 -0.64 4.63 -2.97
N SER A 121 -1.51 4.47 -1.98
CA SER A 121 -1.85 3.16 -1.41
C SER A 121 -2.64 2.28 -2.39
N GLY A 122 -3.52 2.88 -3.19
CA GLY A 122 -4.26 2.20 -4.26
C GLY A 122 -3.35 1.67 -5.37
N LEU A 123 -2.26 2.36 -5.68
CA LEU A 123 -1.23 1.89 -6.60
C LEU A 123 -0.37 0.77 -5.98
N LEU A 124 0.00 0.90 -4.70
CA LEU A 124 0.92 0.00 -4.02
C LEU A 124 0.32 -1.38 -3.72
N ASN A 125 -0.89 -1.42 -3.17
CA ASN A 125 -1.48 -2.67 -2.65
C ASN A 125 -1.68 -3.77 -3.71
N PRO A 126 -2.22 -3.51 -4.93
CA PRO A 126 -2.33 -4.52 -5.97
C PRO A 126 -0.97 -5.05 -6.43
N GLN A 127 0.08 -4.22 -6.34
CA GLN A 127 1.42 -4.66 -6.73
C GLN A 127 2.00 -5.67 -5.73
N VAL A 128 1.75 -5.48 -4.43
CA VAL A 128 2.16 -6.44 -3.40
C VAL A 128 1.55 -7.81 -3.65
N THR A 129 0.22 -7.88 -3.80
CA THR A 129 -0.49 -9.15 -4.08
C THR A 129 -0.07 -9.75 -5.41
N GLY A 130 0.11 -8.92 -6.44
CA GLY A 130 0.55 -9.37 -7.76
C GLY A 130 1.98 -9.88 -7.78
N MET A 131 2.89 -9.24 -7.05
CA MET A 131 4.27 -9.73 -6.93
C MET A 131 4.34 -11.03 -6.10
N ILE A 132 3.55 -11.18 -5.04
CA ILE A 132 3.44 -12.45 -4.33
C ILE A 132 2.98 -13.56 -5.28
N GLN A 133 1.98 -13.31 -6.12
CA GLN A 133 1.50 -14.30 -7.09
C GLN A 133 2.53 -14.64 -8.18
N GLN A 134 3.34 -13.67 -8.58
CA GLN A 134 4.33 -13.83 -9.65
C GLN A 134 5.60 -14.55 -9.18
N TYR A 135 6.09 -14.25 -7.97
CA TYR A 135 7.37 -14.76 -7.47
C TYR A 135 7.24 -15.99 -6.57
N TYR A 136 6.06 -16.27 -6.03
CA TYR A 136 5.83 -17.39 -5.13
C TYR A 136 4.84 -18.39 -5.75
N SER A 137 5.09 -19.69 -5.54
CA SER A 137 4.22 -20.78 -6.02
C SER A 137 3.99 -21.82 -4.92
N GLY A 138 2.94 -22.61 -5.06
CA GLY A 138 2.62 -23.70 -4.14
C GLY A 138 2.52 -23.26 -2.68
N GLU A 139 3.13 -24.00 -1.78
CA GLU A 139 3.10 -23.76 -0.34
C GLU A 139 3.74 -22.42 0.08
N ALA A 140 4.81 -22.00 -0.63
CA ALA A 140 5.47 -20.72 -0.37
C ALA A 140 4.54 -19.52 -0.63
N ARG A 141 3.66 -19.61 -1.65
CA ARG A 141 2.63 -18.60 -1.90
C ARG A 141 1.62 -18.54 -0.76
N GLY A 142 1.17 -19.70 -0.26
CA GLY A 142 0.27 -19.77 0.89
C GLY A 142 0.86 -19.10 2.13
N ARG A 143 2.13 -19.35 2.43
CA ARG A 143 2.85 -18.70 3.54
C ARG A 143 2.99 -17.19 3.34
N ALA A 144 3.30 -16.72 2.13
CA ALA A 144 3.42 -15.30 1.82
C ALA A 144 2.08 -14.57 1.99
N PHE A 145 0.97 -15.14 1.52
CA PHE A 145 -0.37 -14.59 1.75
C PHE A 145 -0.80 -14.67 3.21
N GLY A 146 -0.44 -15.74 3.93
CA GLY A 146 -0.67 -15.85 5.37
C GLY A 146 0.02 -14.74 6.16
N LEU A 147 1.30 -14.46 5.84
CA LEU A 147 2.04 -13.33 6.42
C LEU A 147 1.44 -11.98 6.05
N PHE A 148 1.02 -11.80 4.80
CA PHE A 148 0.34 -10.58 4.36
C PHE A 148 -0.98 -10.37 5.13
N GLY A 149 -1.78 -11.43 5.30
CA GLY A 149 -2.99 -11.39 6.12
C GLY A 149 -2.72 -11.08 7.60
N ALA A 150 -1.65 -11.65 8.17
CA ALA A 150 -1.22 -11.34 9.53
C ALA A 150 -0.79 -9.87 9.67
N VAL A 151 -0.07 -9.33 8.69
CA VAL A 151 0.32 -7.91 8.64
C VAL A 151 -0.92 -7.00 8.62
N ILE A 152 -1.94 -7.33 7.82
CA ILE A 152 -3.21 -6.60 7.80
C ILE A 152 -3.87 -6.65 9.19
N GLY A 153 -4.02 -7.83 9.76
CA GLY A 153 -4.65 -8.01 11.07
C GLY A 153 -3.94 -7.24 12.18
N VAL A 154 -2.62 -7.30 12.23
CA VAL A 154 -1.80 -6.58 13.21
C VAL A 154 -1.90 -5.06 12.99
N SER A 155 -1.88 -4.58 11.74
CA SER A 155 -2.02 -3.14 11.43
C SER A 155 -3.35 -2.58 11.90
N VAL A 156 -4.44 -3.31 11.68
CA VAL A 156 -5.78 -2.90 12.11
C VAL A 156 -5.90 -2.93 13.64
N ALA A 157 -5.31 -3.92 14.30
CA ALA A 157 -5.35 -4.03 15.76
C ALA A 157 -4.47 -2.99 16.46
N LEU A 158 -3.29 -2.68 15.91
CA LEU A 158 -2.34 -1.72 16.49
C LEU A 158 -2.73 -0.25 16.22
N GLY A 159 -3.46 0.04 15.14
CA GLY A 159 -3.87 1.39 14.80
C GLY A 159 -4.48 2.16 15.97
N PRO A 160 -5.53 1.63 16.63
CA PRO A 160 -6.15 2.27 17.79
C PRO A 160 -5.26 2.35 19.05
N VAL A 161 -4.25 1.49 19.16
CA VAL A 161 -3.37 1.42 20.35
C VAL A 161 -2.21 2.41 20.25
N LEU A 162 -1.73 2.69 19.02
CA LEU A 162 -0.56 3.57 18.78
C LEU A 162 -0.95 5.03 18.53
N SER A 163 -2.23 5.35 18.48
CA SER A 163 -2.80 6.68 18.29
C SER A 163 -3.33 7.23 19.59
#